data_9daf97a509e9967c772c35ac953f74ec
#
_entry.id   9daf97a509e9967c772c35ac953f74ec
#
_cell.length_a   1.000
_cell.length_b   1.000
_cell.length_c   1.000
_cell.angle_alpha   90.00
_cell.angle_beta   90.00
_cell.angle_gamma   90.00
#
_symmetry.space_group_name_H-M   'P 1'
#
loop_
_entity.id
_entity.type
_entity.pdbx_description
1 polymer ?
#
loop_
_entity_poly.entity_id
_entity_poly.type
_entity_poly.pdbx_seq_one_letter_code
_entity_poly.pdbx_strand_id
1 'polypeptide(L)'
;MKDEKKAPKLRFKGFTDDWEQCKLGDVANFSKGTGYSKSDLKGTGSPIILYGRLYTKYETIIRNVDTFVVPKSGSVFSKGGEVIVPGSGETAEDISIASVVEPAGILLGGDLNIIYPNSDLDPAFLAITISNGKPHFDMARRAQGKSVVHLHNVDLKHILLKTPNLSEQKRISKIFESLDHTITLHDQKLNLLKLVKQSLLQNMFI
;
A
#
# COMPACT_ATOMS: atom_id res chain seq x y z
N MET A 1 -17.15 -14.94 28.03
CA MET A 1 -16.24 -14.72 26.89
C MET A 1 -17.12 -14.28 25.73
N LYS A 2 -16.89 -13.06 25.17
CA LYS A 2 -17.59 -12.68 23.91
C LYS A 2 -16.98 -13.52 22.80
N ASP A 3 -17.81 -14.30 22.09
CA ASP A 3 -17.38 -15.03 20.91
C ASP A 3 -16.69 -14.08 19.94
N GLU A 4 -15.41 -14.31 19.70
CA GLU A 4 -14.63 -13.51 18.76
C GLU A 4 -15.14 -13.84 17.35
N LYS A 5 -15.75 -12.84 16.70
CA LYS A 5 -16.32 -13.05 15.36
C LYS A 5 -15.25 -13.59 14.43
N LYS A 6 -15.50 -14.77 13.88
CA LYS A 6 -14.57 -15.46 12.98
C LYS A 6 -14.64 -14.95 11.54
N ALA A 7 -15.66 -14.15 11.21
CA ALA A 7 -15.82 -13.54 9.88
C ALA A 7 -16.40 -12.12 9.99
N PRO A 8 -16.23 -11.25 8.97
CA PRO A 8 -16.80 -9.91 8.95
C PRO A 8 -18.33 -9.94 8.86
N LYS A 9 -18.98 -8.83 9.28
CA LYS A 9 -20.45 -8.69 9.19
C LYS A 9 -20.95 -8.61 7.74
N LEU A 10 -20.17 -8.00 6.87
CA LEU A 10 -20.49 -7.84 5.45
C LEU A 10 -19.65 -8.82 4.64
N ARG A 11 -20.30 -9.63 3.82
CA ARG A 11 -19.67 -10.65 3.01
C ARG A 11 -20.41 -10.83 1.68
N PHE A 12 -19.71 -11.30 0.67
CA PHE A 12 -20.34 -11.69 -0.58
C PHE A 12 -21.20 -12.95 -0.40
N LYS A 13 -22.33 -12.99 -1.10
CA LYS A 13 -23.17 -14.19 -1.12
C LYS A 13 -22.37 -15.40 -1.64
N GLY A 14 -22.47 -16.52 -0.95
CA GLY A 14 -21.81 -17.78 -1.29
C GLY A 14 -20.52 -18.08 -0.51
N PHE A 15 -20.02 -17.13 0.29
CA PHE A 15 -18.90 -17.36 1.20
C PHE A 15 -19.42 -17.50 2.64
N THR A 16 -19.26 -18.68 3.21
CA THR A 16 -19.81 -19.03 4.54
C THR A 16 -18.74 -19.48 5.53
N ASP A 17 -17.55 -19.91 5.02
CA ASP A 17 -16.47 -20.44 5.83
C ASP A 17 -15.91 -19.39 6.79
N ASP A 18 -15.46 -19.81 7.95
CA ASP A 18 -14.75 -18.94 8.88
C ASP A 18 -13.44 -18.42 8.27
N TRP A 19 -13.05 -17.20 8.61
CA TRP A 19 -11.75 -16.68 8.24
C TRP A 19 -10.69 -17.29 9.15
N GLU A 20 -9.61 -17.77 8.54
CA GLU A 20 -8.47 -18.33 9.24
C GLU A 20 -7.57 -17.24 9.83
N GLN A 21 -7.01 -17.49 11.00
CA GLN A 21 -6.06 -16.58 11.61
C GLN A 21 -4.64 -17.11 11.45
N CYS A 22 -3.76 -16.29 10.88
CA CYS A 22 -2.34 -16.59 10.71
C CYS A 22 -1.47 -15.39 11.08
N LYS A 23 -0.18 -15.62 11.30
CA LYS A 23 0.81 -14.52 11.37
C LYS A 23 1.26 -14.17 9.96
N LEU A 24 1.48 -12.89 9.71
CA LEU A 24 2.01 -12.44 8.42
C LEU A 24 3.36 -13.10 8.08
N GLY A 25 4.19 -13.38 9.09
CA GLY A 25 5.46 -14.08 8.91
C GLY A 25 5.35 -15.53 8.45
N ASP A 26 4.18 -16.17 8.61
CA ASP A 26 3.95 -17.56 8.19
C ASP A 26 3.52 -17.64 6.71
N VAL A 27 3.01 -16.54 6.15
CA VAL A 27 2.41 -16.47 4.81
C VAL A 27 3.12 -15.52 3.85
N ALA A 28 4.26 -14.94 4.25
CA ALA A 28 5.04 -14.03 3.42
C ALA A 28 6.53 -14.05 3.75
N ASN A 29 7.36 -13.70 2.74
CA ASN A 29 8.76 -13.39 2.91
C ASN A 29 8.99 -11.88 2.96
N PHE A 30 10.14 -11.45 3.48
CA PHE A 30 10.42 -10.05 3.75
C PHE A 30 11.82 -9.66 3.28
N SER A 31 11.93 -8.46 2.73
CA SER A 31 13.21 -7.81 2.50
C SER A 31 13.11 -6.31 2.79
N LYS A 32 14.17 -5.56 2.49
CA LYS A 32 14.17 -4.10 2.57
C LYS A 32 14.56 -3.49 1.24
N GLY A 33 14.06 -2.30 0.98
CA GLY A 33 14.55 -1.45 -0.10
C GLY A 33 15.97 -0.95 0.17
N THR A 34 16.58 -0.35 -0.83
CA THR A 34 17.94 0.19 -0.76
C THR A 34 17.95 1.70 -0.56
N GLY A 35 19.03 2.21 0.05
CA GLY A 35 19.18 3.60 0.40
C GLY A 35 19.19 4.55 -0.79
N TYR A 36 18.10 5.29 -0.93
CA TYR A 36 17.96 6.47 -1.79
C TYR A 36 17.22 7.53 -1.01
N SER A 37 17.53 8.78 -1.29
CA SER A 37 16.89 9.95 -0.68
C SER A 37 16.27 10.84 -1.75
N LYS A 38 15.54 11.87 -1.32
CA LYS A 38 14.98 12.88 -2.25
C LYS A 38 16.07 13.57 -3.09
N SER A 39 17.29 13.71 -2.58
CA SER A 39 18.42 14.32 -3.30
C SER A 39 18.93 13.47 -4.48
N ASP A 40 18.64 12.18 -4.49
CA ASP A 40 19.00 11.29 -5.60
C ASP A 40 18.05 11.40 -6.79
N LEU A 41 16.87 12.02 -6.62
CA LEU A 41 15.84 12.12 -7.66
C LEU A 41 16.34 12.93 -8.86
N LYS A 42 15.97 12.47 -10.05
CA LYS A 42 16.30 13.05 -11.36
C LYS A 42 15.02 13.24 -12.19
N GLY A 43 15.11 14.06 -13.23
CA GLY A 43 14.00 14.24 -14.18
C GLY A 43 13.74 13.01 -15.06
N THR A 44 14.73 12.14 -15.23
CA THR A 44 14.67 10.91 -16.05
C THR A 44 15.52 9.81 -15.42
N GLY A 45 15.30 8.57 -15.80
CA GLY A 45 16.07 7.41 -15.32
C GLY A 45 15.18 6.21 -15.02
N SER A 46 15.61 5.38 -14.09
CA SER A 46 14.82 4.24 -13.61
C SER A 46 13.74 4.73 -12.62
N PRO A 47 12.50 4.28 -12.78
CA PRO A 47 11.42 4.65 -11.85
C PRO A 47 11.72 4.13 -10.45
N ILE A 48 11.43 4.95 -9.43
CA ILE A 48 11.69 4.63 -8.01
C ILE A 48 10.50 4.98 -7.13
N ILE A 49 10.24 4.13 -6.14
CA ILE A 49 9.35 4.44 -5.04
C ILE A 49 10.19 4.72 -3.79
N LEU A 50 10.04 5.92 -3.22
CA LEU A 50 10.52 6.27 -1.89
C LEU A 50 9.36 6.17 -0.89
N TYR A 51 9.66 5.86 0.38
CA TYR A 51 8.64 5.67 1.42
C TYR A 51 7.67 6.86 1.54
N GLY A 52 8.16 8.09 1.34
CA GLY A 52 7.34 9.30 1.40
C GLY A 52 6.22 9.38 0.37
N ARG A 53 6.30 8.62 -0.75
CA ARG A 53 5.20 8.53 -1.71
C ARG A 53 3.93 7.96 -1.07
N LEU A 54 4.05 7.00 -0.16
CA LEU A 54 2.91 6.36 0.47
C LEU A 54 2.10 7.35 1.31
N TYR A 55 2.69 8.47 1.74
CA TYR A 55 1.99 9.55 2.48
C TYR A 55 1.44 10.62 1.55
N THR A 56 2.20 10.99 0.52
CA THR A 56 1.87 12.13 -0.34
C THR A 56 0.93 11.76 -1.49
N LYS A 57 0.97 10.51 -1.92
CA LYS A 57 0.17 9.98 -3.03
C LYS A 57 -0.15 8.50 -2.75
N TYR A 58 -0.99 8.27 -1.76
CA TYR A 58 -1.40 6.91 -1.43
C TYR A 58 -2.23 6.29 -2.55
N GLU A 59 -1.85 5.08 -2.92
CA GLU A 59 -2.56 4.22 -3.87
C GLU A 59 -2.50 2.80 -3.31
N THR A 60 -3.63 2.12 -3.21
CA THR A 60 -3.66 0.70 -2.79
C THR A 60 -2.83 -0.17 -3.73
N ILE A 61 -2.88 0.11 -5.04
CA ILE A 61 -2.09 -0.56 -6.08
C ILE A 61 -1.36 0.51 -6.89
N ILE A 62 -0.05 0.54 -6.80
CA ILE A 62 0.82 1.46 -7.53
C ILE A 62 1.08 0.87 -8.93
N ARG A 63 0.55 1.52 -9.97
CA ARG A 63 0.73 1.13 -11.37
C ARG A 63 1.72 2.01 -12.11
N ASN A 64 1.77 3.28 -11.77
CA ASN A 64 2.61 4.26 -12.42
C ASN A 64 3.47 4.99 -11.40
N VAL A 65 4.73 5.23 -11.76
CA VAL A 65 5.70 5.94 -10.93
C VAL A 65 6.30 7.08 -11.75
N ASP A 66 6.24 8.28 -11.16
CA ASP A 66 6.62 9.56 -11.77
C ASP A 66 7.90 10.16 -11.16
N THR A 67 8.63 9.37 -10.40
CA THR A 67 9.92 9.71 -9.78
C THR A 67 11.01 8.80 -10.31
N PHE A 68 12.20 9.37 -10.60
CA PHE A 68 13.27 8.66 -11.29
C PHE A 68 14.61 8.87 -10.60
N VAL A 69 15.50 7.89 -10.75
CA VAL A 69 16.89 7.93 -10.26
C VAL A 69 17.84 7.26 -11.24
N VAL A 70 19.15 7.51 -11.07
CA VAL A 70 20.18 6.66 -11.66
C VAL A 70 20.40 5.47 -10.71
N PRO A 71 20.27 4.23 -11.19
CA PRO A 71 20.48 3.04 -10.35
C PRO A 71 21.90 2.97 -9.80
N LYS A 72 22.02 2.57 -8.54
CA LYS A 72 23.29 2.31 -7.85
C LYS A 72 23.51 0.79 -7.75
N SER A 73 24.75 0.38 -7.57
CA SER A 73 25.05 -1.04 -7.27
C SER A 73 24.28 -1.50 -6.04
N GLY A 74 23.69 -2.69 -6.09
CA GLY A 74 22.87 -3.24 -5.00
C GLY A 74 21.45 -2.70 -4.94
N SER A 75 20.98 -1.97 -5.95
CA SER A 75 19.58 -1.53 -6.03
C SER A 75 18.60 -2.71 -6.04
N VAL A 76 17.50 -2.57 -5.32
CA VAL A 76 16.41 -3.56 -5.27
C VAL A 76 15.31 -3.12 -6.22
N PHE A 77 14.95 -3.99 -7.17
CA PHE A 77 13.88 -3.76 -8.12
C PHE A 77 12.66 -4.64 -7.81
N SER A 78 11.47 -4.10 -8.04
CA SER A 78 10.24 -4.87 -7.95
C SER A 78 10.20 -5.98 -9.00
N LYS A 79 9.55 -7.09 -8.65
CA LYS A 79 9.25 -8.21 -9.56
C LYS A 79 7.78 -8.19 -10.01
N GLY A 80 6.98 -7.35 -9.36
CA GLY A 80 5.54 -7.23 -9.50
C GLY A 80 4.78 -8.06 -8.46
N GLY A 81 3.84 -7.41 -7.76
CA GLY A 81 3.04 -8.03 -6.72
C GLY A 81 3.61 -7.95 -5.31
N GLU A 82 4.74 -7.27 -5.12
CA GLU A 82 5.22 -6.97 -3.76
C GLU A 82 4.29 -6.00 -3.04
N VAL A 83 4.14 -6.22 -1.74
CA VAL A 83 3.49 -5.25 -0.85
C VAL A 83 4.56 -4.47 -0.09
N ILE A 84 4.50 -3.15 -0.17
CA ILE A 84 5.46 -2.27 0.50
C ILE A 84 4.79 -1.54 1.66
N VAL A 85 5.55 -1.38 2.73
CA VAL A 85 5.15 -0.68 3.97
C VAL A 85 6.25 0.30 4.32
N PRO A 86 5.94 1.56 4.72
CA PRO A 86 6.95 2.48 5.20
C PRO A 86 7.73 1.91 6.39
N GLY A 87 9.03 2.11 6.40
CA GLY A 87 9.89 1.72 7.52
C GLY A 87 10.07 2.83 8.56
N SER A 88 9.75 4.09 8.19
CA SER A 88 9.81 5.26 9.05
C SER A 88 8.74 6.29 8.68
N GLY A 89 8.36 7.15 9.62
CA GLY A 89 7.39 8.22 9.44
C GLY A 89 7.26 9.12 10.65
N GLU A 90 6.37 10.11 10.57
CA GLU A 90 6.15 11.08 11.64
C GLU A 90 5.26 10.50 12.74
N THR A 91 4.23 9.73 12.38
CA THR A 91 3.32 9.09 13.33
C THR A 91 3.25 7.58 13.11
N ALA A 92 2.83 6.87 14.15
CA ALA A 92 2.63 5.43 14.10
C ALA A 92 1.48 5.03 13.15
N GLU A 93 0.48 5.87 13.05
CA GLU A 93 -0.66 5.72 12.15
C GLU A 93 -0.22 5.87 10.69
N ASP A 94 0.60 6.89 10.38
CA ASP A 94 1.08 7.14 9.02
C ASP A 94 1.87 5.97 8.45
N ILE A 95 2.73 5.34 9.24
CA ILE A 95 3.53 4.20 8.77
C ILE A 95 2.78 2.88 8.73
N SER A 96 1.55 2.85 9.24
CA SER A 96 0.69 1.65 9.28
C SER A 96 -0.18 1.52 8.02
N ILE A 97 0.41 1.80 6.86
CA ILE A 97 -0.21 1.68 5.55
C ILE A 97 0.61 0.79 4.63
N ALA A 98 -0.03 0.24 3.62
CA ALA A 98 0.61 -0.63 2.65
C ALA A 98 0.10 -0.38 1.23
N SER A 99 0.95 -0.59 0.25
CA SER A 99 0.61 -0.53 -1.17
C SER A 99 1.20 -1.71 -1.92
N VAL A 100 0.51 -2.18 -2.95
CA VAL A 100 1.05 -3.16 -3.91
C VAL A 100 1.86 -2.43 -4.97
N VAL A 101 3.03 -2.93 -5.32
CA VAL A 101 3.78 -2.53 -6.51
C VAL A 101 3.44 -3.50 -7.63
N GLU A 102 2.56 -3.10 -8.54
CA GLU A 102 2.07 -4.00 -9.60
C GLU A 102 3.11 -4.23 -10.71
N PRO A 103 3.81 -3.20 -11.24
CA PRO A 103 4.79 -3.41 -12.30
C PRO A 103 6.13 -3.92 -11.75
N ALA A 104 6.77 -4.79 -12.55
CA ALA A 104 8.17 -5.14 -12.35
C ALA A 104 9.09 -3.99 -12.81
N GLY A 105 10.34 -3.97 -12.29
CA GLY A 105 11.37 -3.02 -12.72
C GLY A 105 11.31 -1.66 -12.02
N ILE A 106 10.47 -1.49 -11.03
CA ILE A 106 10.43 -0.28 -10.18
C ILE A 106 11.47 -0.44 -9.06
N LEU A 107 12.34 0.54 -8.91
CA LEU A 107 13.33 0.56 -7.84
C LEU A 107 12.62 0.86 -6.49
N LEU A 108 12.95 0.06 -5.50
CA LEU A 108 12.38 0.19 -4.14
C LEU A 108 13.43 0.82 -3.23
N GLY A 109 13.19 2.07 -2.86
CA GLY A 109 14.12 2.91 -2.09
C GLY A 109 14.26 2.48 -0.64
N GLY A 110 15.19 3.10 0.07
CA GLY A 110 15.41 2.88 1.50
C GLY A 110 14.16 3.22 2.32
N ASP A 111 14.12 2.72 3.54
CA ASP A 111 13.00 2.84 4.47
C ASP A 111 11.67 2.27 3.96
N LEU A 112 11.73 1.34 3.00
CA LEU A 112 10.62 0.48 2.63
C LEU A 112 10.85 -0.93 3.19
N ASN A 113 9.89 -1.43 3.94
CA ASN A 113 9.73 -2.85 4.18
C ASN A 113 9.03 -3.46 2.97
N ILE A 114 9.57 -4.55 2.45
CA ILE A 114 9.04 -5.24 1.27
C ILE A 114 8.54 -6.60 1.71
N ILE A 115 7.29 -6.88 1.40
CA ILE A 115 6.59 -8.13 1.75
C ILE A 115 6.30 -8.87 0.45
N TYR A 116 6.69 -10.14 0.39
CA TYR A 116 6.41 -11.05 -0.72
C TYR A 116 5.37 -12.06 -0.24
N PRO A 117 4.07 -11.85 -0.50
CA PRO A 117 3.02 -12.81 -0.13
C PRO A 117 3.26 -14.15 -0.83
N ASN A 118 2.88 -15.25 -0.18
CA ASN A 118 2.84 -16.56 -0.83
C ASN A 118 1.64 -16.67 -1.79
N SER A 119 1.50 -17.81 -2.48
CA SER A 119 0.44 -18.06 -3.47
C SER A 119 -0.99 -18.03 -2.90
N ASP A 120 -1.15 -18.18 -1.59
CA ASP A 120 -2.45 -18.25 -0.93
C ASP A 120 -2.92 -16.92 -0.38
N LEU A 121 -2.09 -15.88 -0.53
CA LEU A 121 -2.35 -14.53 -0.04
C LEU A 121 -2.32 -13.52 -1.20
N ASP A 122 -3.48 -12.97 -1.52
CA ASP A 122 -3.62 -11.93 -2.55
C ASP A 122 -2.94 -10.62 -2.10
N PRO A 123 -2.00 -10.06 -2.90
CA PRO A 123 -1.27 -8.87 -2.51
C PRO A 123 -2.16 -7.65 -2.23
N ALA A 124 -3.20 -7.43 -3.03
CA ALA A 124 -4.10 -6.29 -2.85
C ALA A 124 -4.97 -6.47 -1.60
N PHE A 125 -5.46 -7.69 -1.35
CA PHE A 125 -6.14 -8.02 -0.11
C PHE A 125 -5.24 -7.76 1.11
N LEU A 126 -3.95 -8.16 1.04
CA LEU A 126 -2.99 -7.93 2.10
C LEU A 126 -2.79 -6.42 2.35
N ALA A 127 -2.56 -5.63 1.30
CA ALA A 127 -2.37 -4.18 1.41
C ALA A 127 -3.59 -3.49 2.04
N ILE A 128 -4.81 -3.84 1.60
CA ILE A 128 -6.06 -3.33 2.18
C ILE A 128 -6.19 -3.73 3.65
N THR A 129 -5.91 -4.99 3.98
CA THR A 129 -6.02 -5.53 5.33
C THR A 129 -5.04 -4.87 6.29
N ILE A 130 -3.78 -4.65 5.86
CA ILE A 130 -2.75 -3.96 6.64
C ILE A 130 -3.15 -2.50 6.88
N SER A 131 -3.62 -1.82 5.87
CA SER A 131 -3.95 -0.38 5.95
C SER A 131 -5.24 -0.10 6.73
N ASN A 132 -6.00 -1.15 7.13
CA ASN A 132 -7.30 -0.98 7.75
C ASN A 132 -7.52 -1.97 8.90
N GLY A 133 -8.43 -1.64 9.79
CA GLY A 133 -8.87 -2.53 10.85
C GLY A 133 -7.80 -2.91 11.89
N LYS A 134 -7.91 -4.13 12.42
CA LYS A 134 -7.01 -4.60 13.51
C LYS A 134 -5.52 -4.62 13.13
N PRO A 135 -5.09 -5.09 11.93
CA PRO A 135 -3.69 -5.08 11.54
C PRO A 135 -3.06 -3.68 11.54
N HIS A 136 -3.77 -2.67 11.05
CA HIS A 136 -3.34 -1.26 11.11
C HIS A 136 -3.00 -0.83 12.53
N PHE A 137 -3.92 -1.04 13.47
CA PHE A 137 -3.71 -0.67 14.88
C PHE A 137 -2.61 -1.49 15.55
N ASP A 138 -2.44 -2.77 15.17
CA ASP A 138 -1.37 -3.61 15.72
C ASP A 138 0.00 -3.15 15.22
N MET A 139 0.10 -2.73 13.97
CA MET A 139 1.31 -2.11 13.41
C MET A 139 1.64 -0.81 14.12
N ALA A 140 0.66 0.09 14.29
CA ALA A 140 0.85 1.36 14.98
C ALA A 140 1.37 1.17 16.41
N ARG A 141 0.90 0.15 17.12
CA ARG A 141 1.39 -0.19 18.47
C ARG A 141 2.81 -0.70 18.52
N ARG A 142 3.31 -1.28 17.42
CA ARG A 142 4.68 -1.83 17.31
C ARG A 142 5.67 -0.79 16.84
N ALA A 143 5.20 0.31 16.28
CA ALA A 143 6.04 1.43 15.86
C ALA A 143 6.79 2.03 17.05
N GLN A 144 8.09 2.21 16.90
CA GLN A 144 8.99 2.68 17.96
C GLN A 144 9.65 3.98 17.58
N GLY A 145 9.69 4.94 18.49
CA GLY A 145 10.34 6.24 18.31
C GLY A 145 9.54 7.36 18.95
N LYS A 146 10.16 8.56 19.05
CA LYS A 146 9.51 9.75 19.63
C LYS A 146 9.22 10.83 18.58
N SER A 147 10.23 11.25 17.82
CA SER A 147 10.12 12.28 16.76
C SER A 147 9.99 11.66 15.37
N VAL A 148 10.60 10.52 15.17
CA VAL A 148 10.45 9.65 14.00
C VAL A 148 10.16 8.27 14.53
N VAL A 149 9.10 7.67 14.05
CA VAL A 149 8.73 6.31 14.41
C VAL A 149 9.23 5.34 13.34
N HIS A 150 9.62 4.15 13.77
CA HIS A 150 10.16 3.10 12.92
C HIS A 150 9.36 1.82 13.06
N LEU A 151 9.21 1.11 11.95
CA LEU A 151 8.60 -0.20 11.86
C LEU A 151 9.53 -1.13 11.07
N HIS A 152 9.84 -2.27 11.62
CA HIS A 152 10.77 -3.21 11.02
C HIS A 152 10.09 -4.50 10.57
N ASN A 153 10.73 -5.22 9.65
CA ASN A 153 10.22 -6.51 9.17
C ASN A 153 9.97 -7.52 10.31
N VAL A 154 10.76 -7.46 11.38
CA VAL A 154 10.55 -8.32 12.57
C VAL A 154 9.22 -8.03 13.25
N ASP A 155 8.78 -6.76 13.27
CA ASP A 155 7.49 -6.35 13.84
C ASP A 155 6.35 -6.81 12.94
N LEU A 156 6.50 -6.64 11.62
CA LEU A 156 5.52 -7.05 10.62
C LEU A 156 5.23 -8.55 10.63
N LYS A 157 6.25 -9.38 10.85
CA LYS A 157 6.10 -10.84 10.94
C LYS A 157 5.14 -11.29 12.04
N HIS A 158 4.99 -10.50 13.09
CA HIS A 158 4.11 -10.81 14.23
C HIS A 158 2.67 -10.30 14.08
N ILE A 159 2.37 -9.58 13.00
CA ILE A 159 1.01 -9.10 12.73
C ILE A 159 0.08 -10.28 12.49
N LEU A 160 -1.05 -10.26 13.19
CA LEU A 160 -2.10 -11.25 13.02
C LEU A 160 -3.07 -10.82 11.92
N LEU A 161 -3.20 -11.68 10.92
CA LEU A 161 -4.17 -11.53 9.84
C LEU A 161 -5.35 -12.47 10.09
N LYS A 162 -6.55 -12.05 9.67
CA LYS A 162 -7.68 -12.93 9.44
C LYS A 162 -7.94 -12.96 7.93
N THR A 163 -7.85 -14.13 7.32
CA THR A 163 -7.91 -14.31 5.87
C THR A 163 -8.95 -15.33 5.48
N PRO A 164 -9.82 -15.03 4.52
CA PRO A 164 -10.66 -16.03 3.86
C PRO A 164 -9.84 -16.83 2.85
N ASN A 165 -10.48 -17.75 2.16
CA ASN A 165 -9.90 -18.43 1.00
C ASN A 165 -9.52 -17.41 -0.10
N LEU A 166 -8.57 -17.78 -0.96
CA LEU A 166 -8.01 -16.91 -2.00
C LEU A 166 -9.07 -16.33 -2.95
N SER A 167 -10.13 -17.09 -3.24
CA SER A 167 -11.23 -16.65 -4.11
C SER A 167 -11.99 -15.45 -3.50
N GLU A 168 -12.27 -15.50 -2.21
CA GLU A 168 -12.91 -14.39 -1.50
C GLU A 168 -11.96 -13.19 -1.37
N GLN A 169 -10.67 -13.43 -1.06
CA GLN A 169 -9.65 -12.37 -1.03
C GLN A 169 -9.65 -11.56 -2.34
N LYS A 170 -9.52 -12.24 -3.48
CA LYS A 170 -9.54 -11.61 -4.82
C LYS A 170 -10.83 -10.85 -5.10
N ARG A 171 -11.96 -11.35 -4.62
CA ARG A 171 -13.24 -10.65 -4.81
C ARG A 171 -13.35 -9.39 -3.97
N ILE A 172 -12.82 -9.43 -2.75
CA ILE A 172 -12.71 -8.24 -1.88
C ILE A 172 -11.78 -7.21 -2.53
N SER A 173 -10.58 -7.61 -2.95
CA SER A 173 -9.62 -6.73 -3.61
C SER A 173 -10.22 -6.03 -4.83
N LYS A 174 -10.89 -6.79 -5.69
CA LYS A 174 -11.49 -6.27 -6.91
C LYS A 174 -12.56 -5.19 -6.68
N ILE A 175 -13.33 -5.29 -5.59
CA ILE A 175 -14.34 -4.26 -5.29
C ILE A 175 -13.67 -2.96 -4.86
N PHE A 176 -12.65 -3.03 -3.99
CA PHE A 176 -11.91 -1.83 -3.56
C PHE A 176 -11.13 -1.21 -4.72
N GLU A 177 -10.48 -2.00 -5.57
CA GLU A 177 -9.83 -1.54 -6.79
C GLU A 177 -10.82 -0.80 -7.72
N SER A 178 -12.02 -1.34 -7.90
CA SER A 178 -13.06 -0.70 -8.72
C SER A 178 -13.54 0.61 -8.10
N LEU A 179 -13.65 0.69 -6.78
CA LEU A 179 -14.02 1.91 -6.07
C LEU A 179 -12.92 2.97 -6.20
N ASP A 180 -11.66 2.60 -5.96
CA ASP A 180 -10.50 3.51 -6.11
C ASP A 180 -10.41 4.06 -7.54
N HIS A 181 -10.61 3.20 -8.54
CA HIS A 181 -10.65 3.63 -9.94
C HIS A 181 -11.79 4.62 -10.22
N THR A 182 -12.99 4.35 -9.70
CA THR A 182 -14.14 5.23 -9.85
C THR A 182 -13.90 6.58 -9.18
N ILE A 183 -13.35 6.60 -7.97
CA ILE A 183 -12.97 7.82 -7.25
C ILE A 183 -11.98 8.63 -8.10
N THR A 184 -10.93 7.99 -8.60
CA THR A 184 -9.92 8.65 -9.45
C THR A 184 -10.52 9.28 -10.70
N LEU A 185 -11.44 8.59 -11.39
CA LEU A 185 -12.12 9.13 -12.56
C LEU A 185 -12.98 10.36 -12.22
N HIS A 186 -13.68 10.32 -11.09
CA HIS A 186 -14.47 11.45 -10.62
C HIS A 186 -13.61 12.67 -10.27
N ASP A 187 -12.45 12.45 -9.63
CA ASP A 187 -11.49 13.52 -9.30
C ASP A 187 -10.91 14.15 -10.57
N GLN A 188 -10.55 13.35 -11.58
CA GLN A 188 -10.09 13.85 -12.87
C GLN A 188 -11.16 14.69 -13.56
N LYS A 189 -12.42 14.20 -13.59
CA LYS A 189 -13.56 14.93 -14.15
C LYS A 189 -13.81 16.25 -13.40
N LEU A 190 -13.76 16.24 -12.08
CA LEU A 190 -13.92 17.45 -11.27
C LEU A 190 -12.84 18.48 -11.58
N ASN A 191 -11.58 18.05 -11.68
CA ASN A 191 -10.47 18.93 -12.02
C ASN A 191 -10.62 19.53 -13.43
N LEU A 192 -11.02 18.73 -14.42
CA LEU A 192 -11.31 19.22 -15.77
C LEU A 192 -12.43 20.27 -15.77
N LEU A 193 -13.52 20.02 -15.06
CA LEU A 193 -14.64 20.98 -14.96
C LEU A 193 -14.22 22.27 -14.27
N LYS A 194 -13.35 22.21 -13.26
CA LYS A 194 -12.77 23.41 -12.63
C LYS A 194 -11.96 24.24 -13.62
N LEU A 195 -11.13 23.60 -14.45
CA LEU A 195 -10.33 24.26 -15.49
C LEU A 195 -11.23 24.90 -16.56
N VAL A 196 -12.26 24.20 -17.03
CA VAL A 196 -13.25 24.74 -17.98
C VAL A 196 -13.94 25.94 -17.39
N LYS A 197 -14.43 25.86 -16.14
CA LYS A 197 -15.05 26.99 -15.45
C LYS A 197 -14.10 28.19 -15.38
N GLN A 198 -12.85 27.98 -15.00
CA GLN A 198 -11.86 29.06 -14.91
C GLN A 198 -11.62 29.70 -16.28
N SER A 199 -11.45 28.91 -17.34
CA SER A 199 -11.30 29.41 -18.70
C SER A 199 -12.50 30.25 -19.17
N LEU A 200 -13.71 29.78 -18.90
CA LEU A 200 -14.93 30.56 -19.26
C LEU A 200 -15.01 31.86 -18.51
N LEU A 201 -14.69 31.88 -17.18
CA LEU A 201 -14.68 33.11 -16.41
C LEU A 201 -13.65 34.12 -16.93
N GLN A 202 -12.46 33.65 -17.33
CA GLN A 202 -11.41 34.51 -17.89
C GLN A 202 -11.76 35.08 -19.28
N ASN A 203 -12.55 34.37 -20.07
CA ASN A 203 -12.88 34.78 -21.45
C ASN A 203 -14.25 35.46 -21.61
N MET A 204 -15.15 35.32 -20.62
CA MET A 204 -16.50 35.92 -20.67
C MET A 204 -16.60 37.23 -19.90
N PHE A 205 -15.64 37.51 -19.01
CA PHE A 205 -15.61 38.75 -18.21
C PHE A 205 -14.29 39.47 -18.45
N ILE A 206 -14.40 40.67 -19.03
CA ILE A 206 -13.29 41.58 -19.36
C ILE A 206 -12.99 42.47 -18.17
#